data_9e36e3ae608025cf2a0fe1fb659553c5
#
_entry.id   9e36e3ae608025cf2a0fe1fb659553c5
#
_cell.length_a   1.000
_cell.length_b   1.000
_cell.length_c   1.000
_cell.angle_alpha   90.00
_cell.angle_beta   90.00
_cell.angle_gamma   90.00
#
_symmetry.space_group_name_H-M   'P 1'
#
loop_
_entity.id
_entity.type
_entity.pdbx_description
1 polymer ?
#
loop_
_entity_poly.entity_id
_entity_poly.type
_entity_poly.pdbx_seq_one_letter_code
_entity_poly.pdbx_strand_id
1 'polypeptide(L)'
;VPYLRRIVDDLLDEVFPHLAAIAIEGAKGVGKTATATQRAETIVSLNLPGQRETLNADLDYITQVSPPVLIDEWQLVPSVWDRVRVAVDDNSAGGQFLLAGSAGIAPGVRIHSGAGRIVSITMRPLSIAERGIAKPTVSLGELLSGGRPKIGGRSPVDLSTYTDEILRSGFPGIRGLPAKALQLQIDSYIARIVEKELPENGVVVRRPDALRAWLTAYGAATATDAAYSKILDAATAGAADKPSRGTVDSYREHLARIFVLDPVPAWIPTFNPLKRLTRSPKHHLVDPAIAARLVGVGKDGLLRGEGDRVAAPIGTWLGALFESLVAQSVRVYADAASAHVGHLRTKETDREIDLIIEGEDRKVVAIEVKLSGTVGDKDVRHLNWLHQQIGDRLADRVLVTTGEHAYRRPDGVAVVPLALLGP
;
A
#
# COMPACT_ATOMS: atom_id res chain seq x y z
N VAL A 1 13.97 -18.73 -6.39
CA VAL A 1 14.50 -17.44 -5.87
C VAL A 1 14.54 -17.58 -4.36
N PRO A 2 15.68 -17.31 -3.68
CA PRO A 2 15.72 -17.36 -2.23
C PRO A 2 14.71 -16.36 -1.62
N TYR A 3 14.19 -16.69 -0.45
CA TYR A 3 13.28 -15.81 0.28
C TYR A 3 13.98 -14.48 0.62
N LEU A 4 13.30 -13.38 0.33
CA LEU A 4 13.74 -12.04 0.72
C LEU A 4 13.01 -11.67 2.01
N ARG A 5 13.75 -11.52 3.13
CA ARG A 5 13.16 -11.09 4.40
C ARG A 5 12.47 -9.72 4.23
N ARG A 6 11.27 -9.63 4.76
CA ARG A 6 10.39 -8.46 4.66
C ARG A 6 10.39 -7.70 6.00
N ILE A 7 10.06 -6.42 5.96
CA ILE A 7 9.85 -5.63 7.18
C ILE A 7 8.73 -6.23 8.04
N VAL A 8 7.66 -6.75 7.41
CA VAL A 8 6.57 -7.43 8.12
C VAL A 8 7.02 -8.70 8.85
N ASP A 9 8.17 -9.31 8.48
CA ASP A 9 8.69 -10.47 9.18
C ASP A 9 9.09 -10.14 10.62
N ASP A 10 9.67 -8.96 10.85
CA ASP A 10 10.07 -8.54 12.20
C ASP A 10 8.83 -8.36 13.08
N LEU A 11 7.76 -7.76 12.54
CA LEU A 11 6.47 -7.65 13.23
C LEU A 11 5.88 -9.04 13.51
N LEU A 12 5.87 -9.94 12.51
CA LEU A 12 5.32 -11.28 12.70
C LEU A 12 6.11 -12.09 13.73
N ASP A 13 7.45 -11.99 13.74
CA ASP A 13 8.32 -12.67 14.70
C ASP A 13 8.08 -12.17 16.13
N GLU A 14 7.75 -10.87 16.30
CA GLU A 14 7.41 -10.29 17.58
C GLU A 14 6.03 -10.71 18.07
N VAL A 15 4.98 -10.60 17.23
CA VAL A 15 3.60 -10.72 17.70
C VAL A 15 3.01 -12.13 17.59
N PHE A 16 3.45 -12.95 16.63
CA PHE A 16 2.86 -14.28 16.39
C PHE A 16 3.02 -15.25 17.58
N PRO A 17 4.11 -15.25 18.36
CA PRO A 17 4.19 -16.06 19.58
C PRO A 17 3.14 -15.72 20.64
N HIS A 18 2.47 -14.58 20.53
CA HIS A 18 1.48 -14.07 21.48
C HIS A 18 0.04 -14.05 20.92
N LEU A 19 -0.11 -14.23 19.61
CA LEU A 19 -1.40 -14.23 18.91
C LEU A 19 -1.70 -15.62 18.36
N ALA A 20 -2.87 -16.16 18.69
CA ALA A 20 -3.26 -17.50 18.28
C ALA A 20 -3.45 -17.63 16.75
N ALA A 21 -3.97 -16.59 16.10
CA ALA A 21 -4.20 -16.58 14.66
C ALA A 21 -3.91 -15.21 14.04
N ILE A 22 -3.19 -15.22 12.92
CA ILE A 22 -2.91 -14.03 12.09
C ILE A 22 -3.34 -14.29 10.65
N ALA A 23 -4.11 -13.37 10.08
CA ALA A 23 -4.44 -13.31 8.67
C ALA A 23 -3.51 -12.31 7.96
N ILE A 24 -2.72 -12.78 7.00
CA ILE A 24 -1.87 -11.96 6.14
C ILE A 24 -2.64 -11.68 4.85
N GLU A 25 -3.05 -10.42 4.70
CA GLU A 25 -3.86 -9.94 3.58
C GLU A 25 -3.05 -9.05 2.65
N GLY A 26 -3.47 -8.90 1.40
CA GLY A 26 -2.80 -8.01 0.44
C GLY A 26 -2.92 -8.50 -0.99
N ALA A 27 -2.50 -7.68 -1.95
CA ALA A 27 -2.61 -7.98 -3.37
C ALA A 27 -1.96 -9.32 -3.75
N LYS A 28 -2.46 -9.93 -4.81
CA LYS A 28 -1.89 -11.17 -5.35
C LYS A 28 -0.44 -10.91 -5.81
N GLY A 29 0.48 -11.80 -5.41
CA GLY A 29 1.88 -11.71 -5.81
C GLY A 29 2.78 -10.86 -4.90
N VAL A 30 2.30 -10.28 -3.78
CA VAL A 30 3.13 -9.52 -2.84
C VAL A 30 4.04 -10.39 -1.96
N GLY A 31 3.82 -11.71 -1.93
CA GLY A 31 4.67 -12.66 -1.21
C GLY A 31 4.08 -13.22 0.09
N LYS A 32 2.77 -13.09 0.34
CA LYS A 32 2.09 -13.57 1.57
C LYS A 32 2.40 -15.01 1.93
N THR A 33 2.17 -15.92 0.98
CA THR A 33 2.45 -17.36 1.16
C THR A 33 3.91 -17.60 1.51
N ALA A 34 4.85 -16.94 0.80
CA ALA A 34 6.28 -17.10 1.06
C ALA A 34 6.67 -16.61 2.46
N THR A 35 6.09 -15.51 2.93
CA THR A 35 6.30 -14.96 4.28
C THR A 35 5.70 -15.87 5.35
N ALA A 36 4.46 -16.35 5.16
CA ALA A 36 3.79 -17.23 6.10
C ALA A 36 4.51 -18.59 6.22
N THR A 37 4.97 -19.15 5.10
CA THR A 37 5.71 -20.43 5.04
C THR A 37 6.98 -20.42 5.89
N GLN A 38 7.61 -19.26 6.12
CA GLN A 38 8.80 -19.19 6.98
C GLN A 38 8.53 -19.59 8.44
N ARG A 39 7.26 -19.60 8.85
CA ARG A 39 6.82 -19.83 10.25
C ARG A 39 5.93 -21.05 10.40
N ALA A 40 5.50 -21.66 9.29
CA ALA A 40 4.56 -22.76 9.29
C ALA A 40 5.27 -24.11 9.40
N GLU A 41 4.78 -24.99 10.27
CA GLU A 41 5.14 -26.41 10.31
C GLU A 41 4.28 -27.20 9.32
N THR A 42 2.97 -26.91 9.30
CA THR A 42 2.02 -27.54 8.38
C THR A 42 1.48 -26.51 7.39
N ILE A 43 1.43 -26.87 6.10
CA ILE A 43 0.90 -26.00 5.03
C ILE A 43 -0.30 -26.68 4.40
N VAL A 44 -1.47 -26.03 4.46
CA VAL A 44 -2.70 -26.44 3.78
C VAL A 44 -2.97 -25.44 2.65
N SER A 45 -2.64 -25.84 1.41
CA SER A 45 -2.78 -24.99 0.23
C SER A 45 -4.09 -25.27 -0.51
N LEU A 46 -5.06 -24.36 -0.38
CA LEU A 46 -6.40 -24.55 -0.94
C LEU A 46 -6.46 -24.34 -2.47
N ASN A 47 -5.36 -23.90 -3.07
CA ASN A 47 -5.19 -23.95 -4.52
C ASN A 47 -5.13 -25.39 -5.05
N LEU A 48 -4.71 -26.36 -4.23
CA LEU A 48 -4.63 -27.75 -4.58
C LEU A 48 -6.01 -28.41 -4.38
N PRO A 49 -6.65 -28.95 -5.45
CA PRO A 49 -8.01 -29.51 -5.35
C PRO A 49 -8.15 -30.55 -4.26
N GLY A 50 -7.20 -31.49 -4.13
CA GLY A 50 -7.26 -32.57 -3.12
C GLY A 50 -7.24 -32.03 -1.69
N GLN A 51 -6.39 -31.02 -1.37
CA GLN A 51 -6.36 -30.41 -0.03
C GLN A 51 -7.64 -29.61 0.25
N ARG A 52 -8.18 -28.95 -0.77
CA ARG A 52 -9.45 -28.25 -0.67
C ARG A 52 -10.62 -29.21 -0.43
N GLU A 53 -10.67 -30.34 -1.12
CA GLU A 53 -11.67 -31.39 -0.91
C GLU A 53 -11.58 -31.99 0.50
N THR A 54 -10.37 -32.30 0.97
CA THR A 54 -10.13 -32.78 2.34
C THR A 54 -10.69 -31.77 3.36
N LEU A 55 -10.37 -30.51 3.22
CA LEU A 55 -10.82 -29.50 4.17
C LEU A 55 -12.33 -29.23 4.09
N ASN A 56 -12.94 -29.31 2.90
CA ASN A 56 -14.40 -29.24 2.76
C ASN A 56 -15.12 -30.44 3.41
N ALA A 57 -14.51 -31.63 3.41
CA ALA A 57 -15.07 -32.82 4.03
C ALA A 57 -14.89 -32.81 5.55
N ASP A 58 -13.77 -32.29 6.05
CA ASP A 58 -13.45 -32.23 7.48
C ASP A 58 -12.68 -30.92 7.81
N LEU A 59 -13.41 -29.94 8.35
CA LEU A 59 -12.81 -28.68 8.81
C LEU A 59 -11.95 -28.86 10.07
N ASP A 60 -12.16 -29.95 10.85
CA ASP A 60 -11.38 -30.20 12.06
C ASP A 60 -9.95 -30.66 11.74
N TYR A 61 -9.68 -31.06 10.50
CA TYR A 61 -8.34 -31.42 10.02
C TYR A 61 -7.27 -30.37 10.44
N ILE A 62 -7.59 -29.06 10.37
CA ILE A 62 -6.63 -28.00 10.74
C ILE A 62 -6.24 -28.00 12.23
N THR A 63 -7.04 -28.63 13.08
CA THR A 63 -6.75 -28.74 14.53
C THR A 63 -6.09 -30.06 14.90
N GLN A 64 -6.02 -31.02 13.96
CA GLN A 64 -5.42 -32.34 14.14
C GLN A 64 -3.96 -32.41 13.65
N VAL A 65 -3.50 -31.37 12.93
CA VAL A 65 -2.13 -31.31 12.41
C VAL A 65 -1.23 -30.44 13.28
N SER A 66 0.09 -30.56 13.11
CA SER A 66 1.09 -29.83 13.92
C SER A 66 1.07 -28.33 13.65
N PRO A 67 0.85 -27.49 14.67
CA PRO A 67 0.97 -26.03 14.52
C PRO A 67 2.45 -25.59 14.46
N PRO A 68 2.76 -24.42 13.91
CA PRO A 68 1.86 -23.47 13.27
C PRO A 68 1.31 -23.95 11.92
N VAL A 69 0.01 -23.80 11.71
CA VAL A 69 -0.69 -24.23 10.48
C VAL A 69 -0.90 -23.02 9.56
N LEU A 70 -0.32 -23.06 8.36
CA LEU A 70 -0.63 -22.10 7.30
C LEU A 70 -1.81 -22.60 6.46
N ILE A 71 -2.85 -21.80 6.37
CA ILE A 71 -3.99 -22.01 5.45
C ILE A 71 -3.86 -21.00 4.32
N ASP A 72 -3.34 -21.46 3.18
CA ASP A 72 -3.07 -20.62 2.02
C ASP A 72 -4.29 -20.54 1.09
N GLU A 73 -4.63 -19.33 0.63
CA GLU A 73 -5.83 -18.99 -0.15
C GLU A 73 -7.13 -19.39 0.58
N TRP A 74 -7.18 -19.11 1.89
CA TRP A 74 -8.26 -19.50 2.79
C TRP A 74 -9.67 -19.10 2.30
N GLN A 75 -9.78 -18.03 1.51
CA GLN A 75 -11.05 -17.55 0.95
C GLN A 75 -11.69 -18.54 -0.04
N LEU A 76 -10.97 -19.57 -0.51
CA LEU A 76 -11.52 -20.67 -1.32
C LEU A 76 -12.38 -21.63 -0.51
N VAL A 77 -12.22 -21.65 0.83
CA VAL A 77 -13.07 -22.38 1.79
C VAL A 77 -13.40 -21.43 2.95
N PRO A 78 -14.34 -20.49 2.78
CA PRO A 78 -14.58 -19.44 3.78
C PRO A 78 -14.97 -19.94 5.17
N SER A 79 -15.57 -21.14 5.27
CA SER A 79 -15.92 -21.80 6.54
C SER A 79 -14.71 -22.11 7.43
N VAL A 80 -13.49 -22.17 6.85
CA VAL A 80 -12.27 -22.36 7.63
C VAL A 80 -11.97 -21.19 8.57
N TRP A 81 -12.38 -19.99 8.19
CA TRP A 81 -12.25 -18.82 9.05
C TRP A 81 -13.01 -18.99 10.38
N ASP A 82 -14.28 -19.43 10.28
CA ASP A 82 -15.09 -19.70 11.47
C ASP A 82 -14.54 -20.87 12.28
N ARG A 83 -13.99 -21.89 11.62
CA ARG A 83 -13.36 -23.02 12.32
C ARG A 83 -12.09 -22.60 13.07
N VAL A 84 -11.23 -21.75 12.48
CA VAL A 84 -10.06 -21.16 13.16
C VAL A 84 -10.51 -20.33 14.36
N ARG A 85 -11.55 -19.51 14.21
CA ARG A 85 -12.10 -18.70 15.31
C ARG A 85 -12.52 -19.60 16.50
N VAL A 86 -13.23 -20.70 16.22
CA VAL A 86 -13.63 -21.66 17.28
C VAL A 86 -12.40 -22.32 17.90
N ALA A 87 -11.41 -22.72 17.10
CA ALA A 87 -10.18 -23.31 17.62
C ALA A 87 -9.42 -22.35 18.56
N VAL A 88 -9.41 -21.06 18.25
CA VAL A 88 -8.81 -20.02 19.11
C VAL A 88 -9.62 -19.81 20.41
N ASP A 89 -10.96 -19.97 20.36
CA ASP A 89 -11.78 -19.93 21.57
C ASP A 89 -11.49 -21.13 22.50
N ASP A 90 -11.21 -22.32 21.93
CA ASP A 90 -10.86 -23.53 22.67
C ASP A 90 -9.42 -23.49 23.21
N ASN A 91 -8.48 -22.92 22.43
CA ASN A 91 -7.07 -22.76 22.80
C ASN A 91 -6.53 -21.43 22.30
N SER A 92 -6.30 -20.47 23.19
CA SER A 92 -5.80 -19.12 22.89
C SER A 92 -4.27 -19.00 22.90
N ALA A 93 -3.51 -20.11 22.98
CA ALA A 93 -2.06 -20.07 22.92
C ALA A 93 -1.60 -19.45 21.60
N GLY A 94 -0.52 -18.64 21.65
CA GLY A 94 0.03 -18.00 20.44
C GLY A 94 0.65 -19.00 19.46
N GLY A 95 0.85 -18.57 18.22
CA GLY A 95 1.60 -19.32 17.21
C GLY A 95 0.85 -20.50 16.60
N GLN A 96 -0.49 -20.49 16.51
CA GLN A 96 -1.23 -21.64 16.02
C GLN A 96 -1.57 -21.58 14.53
N PHE A 97 -2.16 -20.45 14.08
CA PHE A 97 -2.70 -20.36 12.72
C PHE A 97 -2.18 -19.13 11.98
N LEU A 98 -1.79 -19.34 10.73
CA LEU A 98 -1.55 -18.31 9.73
C LEU A 98 -2.53 -18.50 8.57
N LEU A 99 -3.25 -17.46 8.20
CA LEU A 99 -4.13 -17.47 7.04
C LEU A 99 -3.55 -16.52 6.00
N ALA A 100 -3.32 -16.99 4.77
CA ALA A 100 -2.89 -16.13 3.67
C ALA A 100 -4.01 -16.01 2.64
N GLY A 101 -4.35 -14.77 2.25
CA GLY A 101 -5.44 -14.52 1.30
C GLY A 101 -5.19 -13.26 0.47
N SER A 102 -5.55 -13.32 -0.82
CA SER A 102 -5.39 -12.21 -1.77
C SER A 102 -6.66 -11.40 -2.00
N ALA A 103 -7.76 -11.80 -1.38
CA ALA A 103 -9.04 -11.12 -1.47
C ALA A 103 -9.78 -11.22 -0.13
N GLY A 104 -10.57 -10.21 0.17
CA GLY A 104 -11.61 -10.33 1.18
C GLY A 104 -12.71 -11.31 0.71
N ILE A 105 -13.60 -11.67 1.61
CA ILE A 105 -14.68 -12.64 1.35
C ILE A 105 -15.59 -12.14 0.24
N ALA A 106 -16.02 -13.06 -0.62
CA ALA A 106 -16.96 -12.76 -1.69
C ALA A 106 -18.28 -12.19 -1.15
N PRO A 107 -18.94 -11.26 -1.87
CA PRO A 107 -20.23 -10.71 -1.46
C PRO A 107 -21.25 -11.81 -1.23
N GLY A 108 -22.02 -11.70 -0.12
CA GLY A 108 -23.08 -12.66 0.22
C GLY A 108 -22.61 -13.87 1.05
N VAL A 109 -21.32 -14.09 1.19
CA VAL A 109 -20.78 -15.11 2.12
C VAL A 109 -20.77 -14.53 3.53
N ARG A 110 -21.47 -15.17 4.46
CA ARG A 110 -21.49 -14.79 5.88
C ARG A 110 -20.43 -15.56 6.64
N ILE A 111 -19.48 -14.85 7.25
CA ILE A 111 -18.57 -15.38 8.25
C ILE A 111 -18.59 -14.46 9.47
N HIS A 112 -18.13 -14.96 10.60
CA HIS A 112 -17.90 -14.11 11.77
C HIS A 112 -16.74 -13.13 11.51
N SER A 113 -16.78 -11.97 12.18
CA SER A 113 -15.75 -10.92 12.01
C SER A 113 -14.35 -11.37 12.46
N GLY A 114 -14.25 -12.44 13.27
CA GLY A 114 -12.98 -12.86 13.87
C GLY A 114 -12.44 -11.89 14.94
N ALA A 115 -13.19 -10.84 15.29
CA ALA A 115 -12.74 -9.80 16.20
C ALA A 115 -12.25 -10.36 17.53
N GLY A 116 -11.03 -9.98 17.93
CA GLY A 116 -10.38 -10.45 19.15
C GLY A 116 -9.80 -11.88 19.09
N ARG A 117 -9.89 -12.59 17.94
CA ARG A 117 -9.37 -13.95 17.73
C ARG A 117 -8.37 -14.03 16.58
N ILE A 118 -8.66 -13.35 15.48
CA ILE A 118 -7.81 -13.33 14.28
C ILE A 118 -7.39 -11.90 14.03
N VAL A 119 -6.09 -11.66 14.00
CA VAL A 119 -5.51 -10.33 13.72
C VAL A 119 -5.15 -10.26 12.24
N SER A 120 -5.66 -9.26 11.53
CA SER A 120 -5.30 -9.03 10.13
C SER A 120 -4.10 -8.10 10.00
N ILE A 121 -3.10 -8.52 9.22
CA ILE A 121 -1.92 -7.75 8.86
C ILE A 121 -1.89 -7.57 7.34
N THR A 122 -1.83 -6.32 6.87
CA THR A 122 -1.77 -6.03 5.44
C THR A 122 -0.32 -6.06 4.93
N MET A 123 -0.07 -6.87 3.91
CA MET A 123 1.22 -6.95 3.24
C MET A 123 1.19 -6.24 1.89
N ARG A 124 2.10 -5.28 1.71
CA ARG A 124 2.24 -4.49 0.47
C ARG A 124 3.40 -4.98 -0.39
N PRO A 125 3.50 -4.56 -1.67
CA PRO A 125 4.71 -4.76 -2.46
C PRO A 125 5.96 -4.23 -1.74
N LEU A 126 7.14 -4.64 -2.17
CA LEU A 126 8.43 -4.26 -1.56
C LEU A 126 8.58 -2.74 -1.47
N SER A 127 8.77 -2.23 -0.26
CA SER A 127 9.23 -0.86 -0.01
C SER A 127 10.65 -0.63 -0.54
N ILE A 128 11.06 0.62 -0.67
CA ILE A 128 12.43 0.93 -1.14
C ILE A 128 13.51 0.33 -0.23
N ALA A 129 13.32 0.35 1.09
CA ALA A 129 14.26 -0.28 2.02
C ALA A 129 14.39 -1.80 1.81
N GLU A 130 13.27 -2.49 1.51
CA GLU A 130 13.27 -3.93 1.24
C GLU A 130 13.89 -4.30 -0.11
N ARG A 131 13.98 -3.34 -1.05
CA ARG A 131 14.61 -3.57 -2.37
C ARG A 131 16.14 -3.58 -2.30
N GLY A 132 16.74 -3.14 -1.20
CA GLY A 132 18.17 -3.22 -0.96
C GLY A 132 19.03 -2.33 -1.87
N ILE A 133 18.47 -1.26 -2.45
CA ILE A 133 19.21 -0.33 -3.34
C ILE A 133 20.11 0.64 -2.57
N ALA A 134 19.83 0.86 -1.29
CA ALA A 134 20.65 1.61 -0.35
C ALA A 134 20.36 1.12 1.08
N LYS A 135 21.26 1.42 2.01
CA LYS A 135 21.01 1.17 3.43
C LYS A 135 20.33 2.39 4.05
N PRO A 136 19.14 2.25 4.64
CA PRO A 136 18.49 3.33 5.38
C PRO A 136 19.36 3.87 6.52
N THR A 137 19.33 5.18 6.72
CA THR A 137 20.03 5.90 7.80
C THR A 137 19.10 6.74 8.65
N VAL A 138 17.82 6.83 8.25
CA VAL A 138 16.77 7.56 8.94
C VAL A 138 15.59 6.62 9.19
N SER A 139 15.23 6.41 10.45
CA SER A 139 14.13 5.55 10.86
C SER A 139 12.85 6.36 11.05
N LEU A 140 11.74 5.89 10.48
CA LEU A 140 10.42 6.47 10.69
C LEU A 140 9.98 6.32 12.15
N GLY A 141 10.27 5.17 12.78
CA GLY A 141 10.00 4.92 14.20
C GLY A 141 10.72 5.91 15.11
N GLU A 142 12.01 6.19 14.85
CA GLU A 142 12.76 7.20 15.61
C GLU A 142 12.20 8.61 15.41
N LEU A 143 11.76 8.98 14.20
CA LEU A 143 11.12 10.27 13.94
C LEU A 143 9.80 10.41 14.72
N LEU A 144 9.00 9.34 14.82
CA LEU A 144 7.74 9.31 15.57
C LEU A 144 7.94 9.43 17.08
N SER A 145 9.07 8.94 17.62
CA SER A 145 9.38 9.05 19.05
C SER A 145 9.47 10.50 19.56
N GLY A 146 9.67 11.48 18.65
CA GLY A 146 9.78 12.90 18.95
C GLY A 146 11.14 13.32 19.49
N GLY A 147 12.13 12.44 19.50
CA GLY A 147 13.50 12.71 19.98
C GLY A 147 14.31 13.56 19.01
N ARG A 148 13.79 13.94 17.85
CA ARG A 148 14.48 14.66 16.76
C ARG A 148 15.85 14.05 16.46
N PRO A 149 15.90 12.83 15.94
CA PRO A 149 17.15 12.13 15.69
C PRO A 149 18.07 12.94 14.76
N LYS A 150 19.36 12.66 14.84
CA LYS A 150 20.34 13.23 13.92
C LYS A 150 20.06 12.71 12.52
N ILE A 151 19.84 13.63 11.58
CA ILE A 151 19.62 13.31 10.17
C ILE A 151 20.96 13.41 9.44
N GLY A 152 21.32 12.35 8.72
CA GLY A 152 22.57 12.28 7.95
C GLY A 152 22.63 11.06 7.06
N GLY A 153 23.54 11.09 6.10
CA GLY A 153 23.77 10.01 5.14
C GLY A 153 23.86 10.52 3.72
N ARG A 154 24.40 9.67 2.85
CA ARG A 154 24.53 9.92 1.42
C ARG A 154 23.90 8.77 0.65
N SER A 155 22.96 9.08 -0.24
CA SER A 155 22.29 8.14 -1.13
C SER A 155 23.08 7.97 -2.43
N PRO A 156 23.31 6.72 -2.87
CA PRO A 156 23.85 6.47 -4.21
C PRO A 156 22.76 6.50 -5.30
N VAL A 157 21.48 6.71 -4.93
CA VAL A 157 20.32 6.57 -5.79
C VAL A 157 19.95 7.92 -6.40
N ASP A 158 19.98 7.99 -7.72
CA ASP A 158 19.61 9.16 -8.51
C ASP A 158 18.17 9.07 -9.06
N LEU A 159 17.72 10.13 -9.73
CA LEU A 159 16.39 10.19 -10.35
C LEU A 159 16.16 9.09 -11.38
N SER A 160 17.18 8.73 -12.16
CA SER A 160 17.12 7.66 -13.16
C SER A 160 16.86 6.31 -12.51
N THR A 161 17.56 6.04 -11.39
CA THR A 161 17.39 4.82 -10.60
C THR A 161 16.01 4.77 -9.95
N TYR A 162 15.49 5.87 -9.37
CA TYR A 162 14.11 5.91 -8.86
C TYR A 162 13.08 5.66 -9.96
N THR A 163 13.31 6.19 -11.19
CA THR A 163 12.43 5.91 -12.32
C THR A 163 12.45 4.42 -12.69
N ASP A 164 13.61 3.79 -12.70
CA ASP A 164 13.72 2.34 -12.89
C ASP A 164 13.01 1.57 -11.79
N GLU A 165 13.15 1.97 -10.53
CA GLU A 165 12.50 1.31 -9.39
C GLU A 165 10.96 1.44 -9.45
N ILE A 166 10.43 2.56 -9.90
CA ILE A 166 9.00 2.74 -10.17
C ILE A 166 8.54 1.71 -11.23
N LEU A 167 9.25 1.62 -12.36
CA LEU A 167 8.86 0.78 -13.49
C LEU A 167 9.09 -0.72 -13.24
N ARG A 168 10.08 -1.08 -12.40
CA ARG A 168 10.40 -2.47 -12.04
C ARG A 168 9.41 -3.10 -11.07
N SER A 169 8.50 -2.31 -10.52
CA SER A 169 7.53 -2.78 -9.52
C SER A 169 8.15 -3.22 -8.19
N GLY A 170 7.31 -3.26 -7.16
CA GLY A 170 7.61 -3.85 -5.85
C GLY A 170 7.16 -5.30 -5.69
N PHE A 171 6.56 -5.92 -6.71
CA PHE A 171 6.17 -7.32 -6.65
C PHE A 171 7.39 -8.24 -6.73
N PRO A 172 7.72 -9.02 -5.65
CA PRO A 172 8.97 -9.78 -5.58
C PRO A 172 9.17 -10.75 -6.73
N GLY A 173 8.09 -11.40 -7.19
CA GLY A 173 8.14 -12.44 -8.22
C GLY A 173 8.44 -11.95 -9.63
N ILE A 174 8.30 -10.65 -9.90
CA ILE A 174 8.43 -10.10 -11.27
C ILE A 174 9.53 -9.06 -11.42
N ARG A 175 9.91 -8.34 -10.35
CA ARG A 175 10.85 -7.22 -10.44
C ARG A 175 12.24 -7.57 -10.99
N GLY A 176 12.66 -8.84 -10.86
CA GLY A 176 13.93 -9.34 -11.40
C GLY A 176 13.90 -9.70 -12.88
N LEU A 177 12.75 -9.61 -13.54
CA LEU A 177 12.60 -9.97 -14.95
C LEU A 177 13.26 -8.94 -15.88
N PRO A 178 13.73 -9.36 -17.08
CA PRO A 178 14.10 -8.44 -18.14
C PRO A 178 12.94 -7.52 -18.53
N ALA A 179 13.21 -6.29 -18.95
CA ALA A 179 12.22 -5.23 -19.15
C ALA A 179 10.99 -5.65 -19.97
N LYS A 180 11.19 -6.35 -21.12
CA LYS A 180 10.08 -6.82 -21.96
C LYS A 180 9.22 -7.88 -21.27
N ALA A 181 9.83 -8.82 -20.54
CA ALA A 181 9.12 -9.85 -19.80
C ALA A 181 8.34 -9.24 -18.62
N LEU A 182 8.94 -8.27 -17.93
CA LEU A 182 8.28 -7.52 -16.86
C LEU A 182 7.04 -6.77 -17.37
N GLN A 183 7.15 -6.07 -18.52
CA GLN A 183 6.01 -5.39 -19.15
C GLN A 183 4.87 -6.35 -19.46
N LEU A 184 5.17 -7.48 -20.09
CA LEU A 184 4.18 -8.52 -20.41
C LEU A 184 3.54 -9.09 -19.12
N GLN A 185 4.32 -9.25 -18.07
CA GLN A 185 3.81 -9.75 -16.80
C GLN A 185 2.85 -8.75 -16.11
N ILE A 186 3.17 -7.44 -16.15
CA ILE A 186 2.29 -6.40 -15.63
C ILE A 186 1.01 -6.29 -16.49
N ASP A 187 1.12 -6.38 -17.83
CA ASP A 187 -0.04 -6.40 -18.71
C ASP A 187 -0.96 -7.59 -18.41
N SER A 188 -0.37 -8.78 -18.25
CA SER A 188 -1.11 -9.98 -17.86
C SER A 188 -1.76 -9.84 -16.49
N TYR A 189 -1.08 -9.19 -15.51
CA TYR A 189 -1.63 -8.94 -14.19
C TYR A 189 -2.86 -8.03 -14.28
N ILE A 190 -2.78 -6.92 -15.03
CA ILE A 190 -3.91 -5.99 -15.25
C ILE A 190 -5.08 -6.70 -15.96
N ALA A 191 -4.81 -7.48 -17.02
CA ALA A 191 -5.84 -8.24 -17.71
C ALA A 191 -6.55 -9.23 -16.79
N ARG A 192 -5.79 -9.96 -15.96
CA ARG A 192 -6.35 -10.94 -15.01
C ARG A 192 -7.20 -10.29 -13.92
N ILE A 193 -6.87 -9.09 -13.44
CA ILE A 193 -7.72 -8.35 -12.51
C ILE A 193 -9.12 -8.18 -13.10
N VAL A 194 -9.19 -7.72 -14.37
CA VAL A 194 -10.45 -7.41 -15.05
C VAL A 194 -11.22 -8.67 -15.44
N GLU A 195 -10.53 -9.67 -15.99
CA GLU A 195 -11.16 -10.83 -16.63
C GLU A 195 -11.38 -12.01 -15.70
N LYS A 196 -10.62 -12.11 -14.60
CA LYS A 196 -10.60 -13.28 -13.74
C LYS A 196 -10.79 -12.98 -12.25
N GLU A 197 -9.95 -12.13 -11.67
CA GLU A 197 -9.95 -11.91 -10.21
C GLU A 197 -11.29 -11.32 -9.74
N LEU A 198 -11.84 -10.34 -10.43
CA LEU A 198 -13.15 -9.77 -10.08
C LEU A 198 -14.28 -10.77 -10.26
N PRO A 199 -14.43 -11.50 -11.39
CA PRO A 199 -15.42 -12.57 -11.52
C PRO A 199 -15.30 -13.68 -10.47
N GLU A 200 -14.10 -14.16 -10.15
CA GLU A 200 -13.87 -15.17 -9.10
C GLU A 200 -14.29 -14.67 -7.70
N ASN A 201 -14.25 -13.35 -7.48
CA ASN A 201 -14.73 -12.70 -6.26
C ASN A 201 -16.22 -12.30 -6.32
N GLY A 202 -17.00 -12.89 -7.23
CA GLY A 202 -18.45 -12.72 -7.32
C GLY A 202 -18.91 -11.43 -8.03
N VAL A 203 -18.03 -10.75 -8.77
CA VAL A 203 -18.35 -9.52 -9.49
C VAL A 203 -18.70 -9.83 -10.94
N VAL A 204 -19.89 -9.47 -11.37
CA VAL A 204 -20.27 -9.57 -12.79
C VAL A 204 -19.70 -8.37 -13.56
N VAL A 205 -18.58 -8.58 -14.25
CA VAL A 205 -17.97 -7.57 -15.13
C VAL A 205 -18.65 -7.64 -16.51
N ARG A 206 -19.69 -6.83 -16.73
CA ARG A 206 -20.42 -6.82 -18.01
C ARG A 206 -19.65 -6.14 -19.14
N ARG A 207 -18.76 -5.21 -18.81
CA ARG A 207 -18.00 -4.38 -19.77
C ARG A 207 -16.54 -4.28 -19.33
N PRO A 208 -15.72 -5.28 -19.66
CA PRO A 208 -14.29 -5.30 -19.30
C PRO A 208 -13.52 -4.07 -19.79
N ASP A 209 -13.81 -3.61 -21.01
CA ASP A 209 -13.16 -2.42 -21.59
C ASP A 209 -13.47 -1.14 -20.81
N ALA A 210 -14.72 -0.96 -20.35
CA ALA A 210 -15.10 0.19 -19.54
C ALA A 210 -14.40 0.17 -18.16
N LEU A 211 -14.26 -1.01 -17.56
CA LEU A 211 -13.50 -1.18 -16.32
C LEU A 211 -12.00 -0.90 -16.53
N ARG A 212 -11.42 -1.37 -17.64
CA ARG A 212 -10.03 -1.09 -17.99
C ARG A 212 -9.80 0.41 -18.22
N ALA A 213 -10.70 1.08 -18.94
CA ALA A 213 -10.65 2.54 -19.14
C ALA A 213 -10.76 3.29 -17.80
N TRP A 214 -11.61 2.83 -16.89
CA TRP A 214 -11.72 3.41 -15.55
C TRP A 214 -10.44 3.21 -14.73
N LEU A 215 -9.84 2.02 -14.76
CA LEU A 215 -8.54 1.75 -14.12
C LEU A 215 -7.43 2.64 -14.68
N THR A 216 -7.41 2.87 -15.99
CA THR A 216 -6.44 3.77 -16.63
C THR A 216 -6.63 5.21 -16.13
N ALA A 217 -7.88 5.70 -16.10
CA ALA A 217 -8.17 7.04 -15.56
C ALA A 217 -7.86 7.14 -14.05
N TYR A 218 -8.11 6.09 -13.27
CA TYR A 218 -7.71 6.04 -11.87
C TYR A 218 -6.19 6.05 -11.72
N GLY A 219 -5.46 5.30 -12.54
CA GLY A 219 -4.01 5.35 -12.62
C GLY A 219 -3.51 6.75 -12.94
N ALA A 220 -4.12 7.44 -13.90
CA ALA A 220 -3.80 8.83 -14.24
C ALA A 220 -4.16 9.84 -13.13
N ALA A 221 -5.00 9.46 -12.16
CA ALA A 221 -5.32 10.25 -10.96
C ALA A 221 -4.39 9.98 -9.77
N THR A 222 -3.34 9.17 -9.94
CA THR A 222 -2.35 8.86 -8.88
C THR A 222 -1.85 10.13 -8.19
N ALA A 223 -1.72 10.08 -6.87
CA ALA A 223 -1.31 11.18 -6.00
C ALA A 223 -2.21 12.44 -6.11
N THR A 224 -3.52 12.23 -6.35
CA THR A 224 -4.51 13.32 -6.33
C THR A 224 -5.72 12.92 -5.49
N ASP A 225 -6.46 13.92 -5.01
CA ASP A 225 -7.77 13.75 -4.36
C ASP A 225 -8.93 14.06 -5.31
N ALA A 226 -8.73 13.84 -6.62
CA ALA A 226 -9.71 14.10 -7.66
C ALA A 226 -11.05 13.40 -7.34
N ALA A 227 -12.17 14.10 -7.54
CA ALA A 227 -13.48 13.48 -7.35
C ALA A 227 -13.65 12.28 -8.30
N TYR A 228 -14.26 11.20 -7.82
CA TYR A 228 -14.52 10.00 -8.64
C TYR A 228 -15.35 10.30 -9.89
N SER A 229 -16.17 11.34 -9.88
CA SER A 229 -16.87 11.82 -11.08
C SER A 229 -15.91 12.32 -12.15
N LYS A 230 -14.83 13.03 -11.78
CA LYS A 230 -13.79 13.48 -12.73
C LYS A 230 -13.01 12.29 -13.32
N ILE A 231 -12.71 11.28 -12.49
CA ILE A 231 -12.06 10.04 -12.96
C ILE A 231 -12.99 9.31 -13.95
N LEU A 232 -14.29 9.24 -13.65
CA LEU A 232 -15.26 8.65 -14.55
C LEU A 232 -15.39 9.45 -15.86
N ASP A 233 -15.42 10.78 -15.79
CA ASP A 233 -15.48 11.64 -16.98
C ASP A 233 -14.26 11.43 -17.88
N ALA A 234 -13.05 11.32 -17.29
CA ALA A 234 -11.82 11.01 -18.02
C ALA A 234 -11.86 9.61 -18.66
N ALA A 235 -12.38 8.60 -17.94
CA ALA A 235 -12.53 7.23 -18.44
C ALA A 235 -13.51 7.10 -19.60
N THR A 236 -14.43 8.04 -19.75
CA THR A 236 -15.54 7.98 -20.72
C THR A 236 -15.51 9.13 -21.74
N ALA A 237 -14.39 9.83 -21.86
CA ALA A 237 -14.21 10.90 -22.84
C ALA A 237 -14.46 10.34 -24.25
N GLY A 238 -15.47 10.90 -24.96
CA GLY A 238 -15.87 10.45 -26.30
C GLY A 238 -16.67 9.15 -26.35
N ALA A 239 -17.03 8.54 -25.23
CA ALA A 239 -17.87 7.34 -25.22
C ALA A 239 -19.35 7.70 -25.30
N ALA A 240 -20.11 6.98 -26.16
CA ALA A 240 -21.54 7.16 -26.32
C ALA A 240 -22.35 6.68 -25.09
N ASP A 241 -21.78 5.77 -24.29
CA ASP A 241 -22.44 5.17 -23.14
C ASP A 241 -21.51 5.22 -21.90
N LYS A 242 -21.96 5.91 -20.87
CA LYS A 242 -21.22 6.15 -19.62
C LYS A 242 -21.72 5.20 -18.53
N PRO A 243 -20.83 4.47 -17.83
CA PRO A 243 -21.22 3.69 -16.66
C PRO A 243 -21.95 4.53 -15.61
N SER A 244 -22.93 3.93 -14.95
CA SER A 244 -23.62 4.59 -13.84
C SER A 244 -22.66 4.80 -12.66
N ARG A 245 -22.95 5.76 -11.78
CA ARG A 245 -22.20 5.98 -10.55
C ARG A 245 -22.16 4.72 -9.68
N GLY A 246 -23.29 4.01 -9.55
CA GLY A 246 -23.32 2.75 -8.80
C GLY A 246 -22.42 1.67 -9.38
N THR A 247 -22.26 1.59 -10.70
CA THR A 247 -21.30 0.69 -11.36
C THR A 247 -19.86 1.05 -10.98
N VAL A 248 -19.52 2.34 -10.97
CA VAL A 248 -18.18 2.82 -10.59
C VAL A 248 -17.89 2.59 -9.10
N ASP A 249 -18.87 2.81 -8.24
CA ASP A 249 -18.75 2.53 -6.81
C ASP A 249 -18.50 1.04 -6.56
N SER A 250 -19.22 0.17 -7.29
CA SER A 250 -18.98 -1.28 -7.28
C SER A 250 -17.56 -1.64 -7.73
N TYR A 251 -17.06 -1.05 -8.83
CA TYR A 251 -15.68 -1.26 -9.29
C TYR A 251 -14.67 -0.88 -8.19
N ARG A 252 -14.85 0.29 -7.59
CA ARG A 252 -13.97 0.79 -6.52
C ARG A 252 -13.93 -0.15 -5.32
N GLU A 253 -15.12 -0.56 -4.83
CA GLU A 253 -15.22 -1.46 -3.68
C GLU A 253 -14.54 -2.80 -3.93
N HIS A 254 -14.77 -3.39 -5.09
CA HIS A 254 -14.19 -4.68 -5.43
C HIS A 254 -12.69 -4.61 -5.67
N LEU A 255 -12.20 -3.57 -6.38
CA LEU A 255 -10.77 -3.37 -6.60
C LEU A 255 -10.02 -3.07 -5.29
N ALA A 256 -10.65 -2.35 -4.36
CA ALA A 256 -10.08 -2.15 -3.02
C ALA A 256 -10.04 -3.46 -2.21
N ARG A 257 -11.09 -4.30 -2.32
CA ARG A 257 -11.17 -5.60 -1.63
C ARG A 257 -10.08 -6.58 -2.07
N ILE A 258 -9.68 -6.56 -3.35
CA ILE A 258 -8.55 -7.36 -3.86
C ILE A 258 -7.22 -6.61 -3.77
N PHE A 259 -7.17 -5.52 -3.02
CA PHE A 259 -5.97 -4.72 -2.76
C PHE A 259 -5.29 -4.14 -4.02
N VAL A 260 -6.04 -3.90 -5.09
CA VAL A 260 -5.51 -3.21 -6.30
C VAL A 260 -5.51 -1.71 -6.09
N LEU A 261 -6.58 -1.16 -5.46
CA LEU A 261 -6.60 0.23 -5.00
C LEU A 261 -6.07 0.28 -3.58
N ASP A 262 -5.11 1.16 -3.34
CA ASP A 262 -4.52 1.41 -2.02
C ASP A 262 -4.49 2.91 -1.69
N PRO A 263 -5.67 3.58 -1.66
CA PRO A 263 -5.76 5.02 -1.44
C PRO A 263 -5.26 5.40 -0.04
N VAL A 264 -4.66 6.58 0.08
CA VAL A 264 -4.29 7.18 1.37
C VAL A 264 -5.49 7.96 1.90
N PRO A 265 -6.06 7.60 3.07
CA PRO A 265 -7.21 8.29 3.64
C PRO A 265 -6.85 9.73 4.06
N ALA A 266 -7.85 10.59 4.12
CA ALA A 266 -7.66 11.91 4.70
C ALA A 266 -7.40 11.79 6.20
N TRP A 267 -6.36 12.46 6.69
CA TRP A 267 -6.10 12.57 8.12
C TRP A 267 -7.05 13.59 8.76
N ILE A 268 -7.81 13.15 9.77
CA ILE A 268 -8.73 13.99 10.53
C ILE A 268 -8.40 13.85 12.01
N PRO A 269 -7.68 14.82 12.60
CA PRO A 269 -7.34 14.74 14.01
C PRO A 269 -8.58 14.81 14.91
N THR A 270 -8.61 14.04 15.99
CA THR A 270 -9.75 13.98 16.94
C THR A 270 -10.03 15.33 17.61
N PHE A 271 -8.97 16.09 17.93
CA PHE A 271 -9.05 17.49 18.32
C PHE A 271 -8.58 18.33 17.14
N ASN A 272 -9.51 18.83 16.38
CA ASN A 272 -9.19 19.50 15.13
C ASN A 272 -9.07 21.02 15.32
N PRO A 273 -7.84 21.57 15.50
CA PRO A 273 -7.62 23.00 15.40
C PRO A 273 -7.78 23.50 13.97
N LEU A 274 -7.77 22.58 13.00
CA LEU A 274 -7.83 22.86 11.56
C LEU A 274 -9.28 22.80 11.11
N LYS A 275 -9.80 23.91 10.65
CA LYS A 275 -11.15 23.98 10.08
C LYS A 275 -11.13 23.54 8.61
N ARG A 276 -12.20 22.87 8.17
CA ARG A 276 -12.49 22.60 6.77
C ARG A 276 -11.45 21.73 6.03
N LEU A 277 -11.10 20.59 6.62
CA LEU A 277 -10.31 19.56 5.93
C LEU A 277 -11.13 18.85 4.85
N THR A 278 -10.48 18.42 3.77
CA THR A 278 -11.06 17.47 2.83
C THR A 278 -11.20 16.11 3.49
N ARG A 279 -12.21 15.33 3.04
CA ARG A 279 -12.39 13.93 3.44
C ARG A 279 -12.13 12.97 2.30
N SER A 280 -11.86 13.47 1.09
CA SER A 280 -11.52 12.64 -0.07
C SER A 280 -10.17 11.98 0.15
N PRO A 281 -10.02 10.69 -0.14
CA PRO A 281 -8.73 10.03 -0.10
C PRO A 281 -7.85 10.49 -1.26
N LYS A 282 -6.54 10.41 -1.10
CA LYS A 282 -5.58 10.57 -2.19
C LYS A 282 -5.44 9.22 -2.92
N HIS A 283 -5.60 9.24 -4.24
CA HIS A 283 -5.66 8.02 -5.05
C HIS A 283 -4.28 7.42 -5.26
N HIS A 284 -4.16 6.12 -4.98
CA HIS A 284 -2.99 5.32 -5.29
C HIS A 284 -3.43 3.92 -5.73
N LEU A 285 -2.72 3.35 -6.69
CA LEU A 285 -2.72 1.91 -6.92
C LEU A 285 -1.72 1.25 -5.97
N VAL A 286 -1.89 -0.03 -5.74
CA VAL A 286 -1.03 -0.82 -4.83
C VAL A 286 0.45 -0.77 -5.23
N ASP A 287 0.73 -0.52 -6.50
CA ASP A 287 2.09 -0.40 -7.03
C ASP A 287 2.15 0.65 -8.16
N PRO A 288 3.10 1.62 -8.11
CA PRO A 288 3.21 2.67 -9.11
C PRO A 288 3.53 2.15 -10.52
N ALA A 289 4.13 0.96 -10.67
CA ALA A 289 4.39 0.36 -11.97
C ALA A 289 3.09 0.02 -12.71
N ILE A 290 2.02 -0.35 -11.99
CA ILE A 290 0.70 -0.60 -12.58
C ILE A 290 0.15 0.71 -13.14
N ALA A 291 0.25 1.82 -12.41
CA ALA A 291 -0.18 3.13 -12.88
C ALA A 291 0.59 3.57 -14.12
N ALA A 292 1.92 3.45 -14.10
CA ALA A 292 2.78 3.78 -15.24
C ALA A 292 2.42 2.93 -16.48
N ARG A 293 2.13 1.63 -16.29
CA ARG A 293 1.77 0.74 -17.38
C ARG A 293 0.39 1.02 -17.97
N LEU A 294 -0.59 1.35 -17.13
CA LEU A 294 -1.94 1.74 -17.55
C LEU A 294 -1.94 3.02 -18.39
N VAL A 295 -1.14 4.02 -17.99
CA VAL A 295 -1.01 5.30 -18.70
C VAL A 295 -0.11 5.15 -19.95
N GLY A 296 0.73 4.12 -20.00
CA GLY A 296 1.52 3.79 -21.20
C GLY A 296 2.79 4.60 -21.38
N VAL A 297 3.36 5.19 -20.30
CA VAL A 297 4.58 5.99 -20.37
C VAL A 297 5.78 5.21 -19.86
N GLY A 298 6.82 5.08 -20.70
CA GLY A 298 8.08 4.44 -20.35
C GLY A 298 9.10 5.41 -19.72
N LYS A 299 10.30 4.89 -19.38
CA LYS A 299 11.37 5.63 -18.69
C LYS A 299 11.72 6.96 -19.36
N ASP A 300 11.99 6.92 -20.65
CA ASP A 300 12.42 8.12 -21.38
C ASP A 300 11.33 9.20 -21.42
N GLY A 301 10.06 8.79 -21.59
CA GLY A 301 8.92 9.69 -21.54
C GLY A 301 8.75 10.31 -20.15
N LEU A 302 8.82 9.50 -19.10
CA LEU A 302 8.75 10.00 -17.71
C LEU A 302 9.85 11.01 -17.42
N LEU A 303 11.10 10.74 -17.81
CA LEU A 303 12.22 11.65 -17.59
C LEU A 303 12.11 12.95 -18.42
N ARG A 304 11.39 12.93 -19.56
CA ARG A 304 11.04 14.13 -20.33
C ARG A 304 9.81 14.88 -19.78
N GLY A 305 9.16 14.33 -18.75
CA GLY A 305 7.96 14.94 -18.14
C GLY A 305 6.65 14.59 -18.84
N GLU A 306 6.62 13.52 -19.68
CA GLU A 306 5.42 13.03 -20.37
C GLU A 306 4.49 12.28 -19.39
N GLY A 307 3.22 12.22 -19.71
CA GLY A 307 2.18 11.47 -19.02
C GLY A 307 0.91 12.30 -18.80
N ASP A 308 -0.24 11.62 -18.92
CA ASP A 308 -1.55 12.24 -18.75
C ASP A 308 -1.98 12.26 -17.29
N ARG A 309 -2.63 13.35 -16.88
CA ARG A 309 -3.19 13.51 -15.53
C ARG A 309 -4.65 13.92 -15.58
N VAL A 310 -5.47 13.31 -14.71
CA VAL A 310 -6.90 13.64 -14.59
C VAL A 310 -7.15 14.99 -13.91
N ALA A 311 -6.23 15.45 -13.07
CA ALA A 311 -6.31 16.74 -12.38
C ALA A 311 -5.32 17.76 -12.97
N ALA A 312 -5.59 19.04 -12.76
CA ALA A 312 -4.70 20.12 -13.20
C ALA A 312 -3.27 19.89 -12.66
N PRO A 313 -2.23 20.01 -13.50
CA PRO A 313 -0.90 19.57 -13.16
C PRO A 313 -0.22 20.51 -12.17
N ILE A 314 -0.06 20.04 -10.94
CA ILE A 314 0.99 20.55 -10.05
C ILE A 314 2.12 19.53 -10.15
N GLY A 315 3.16 19.84 -10.93
CA GLY A 315 4.29 18.95 -11.18
C GLY A 315 4.10 17.95 -12.34
N THR A 316 5.10 17.08 -12.53
CA THR A 316 5.16 16.09 -13.61
C THR A 316 4.46 14.78 -13.24
N TRP A 317 4.12 13.95 -14.24
CA TRP A 317 3.60 12.60 -14.01
C TRP A 317 4.60 11.73 -13.22
N LEU A 318 5.89 11.85 -13.49
CA LEU A 318 6.94 11.19 -12.70
C LEU A 318 6.91 11.62 -11.24
N GLY A 319 6.61 12.89 -10.93
CA GLY A 319 6.42 13.36 -9.56
C GLY A 319 5.30 12.64 -8.83
N ALA A 320 4.16 12.43 -9.50
CA ALA A 320 3.03 11.68 -8.94
C ALA A 320 3.36 10.19 -8.70
N LEU A 321 4.10 9.56 -9.61
CA LEU A 321 4.56 8.18 -9.44
C LEU A 321 5.61 8.07 -8.33
N PHE A 322 6.49 9.05 -8.19
CA PHE A 322 7.45 9.09 -7.09
C PHE A 322 6.74 9.26 -5.74
N GLU A 323 5.75 10.15 -5.64
CA GLU A 323 4.91 10.27 -4.45
C GLU A 323 4.20 8.95 -4.12
N SER A 324 3.71 8.23 -5.14
CA SER A 324 3.11 6.91 -4.93
C SER A 324 4.12 5.88 -4.41
N LEU A 325 5.37 5.91 -4.88
CA LEU A 325 6.45 5.05 -4.38
C LEU A 325 6.81 5.39 -2.93
N VAL A 326 6.83 6.69 -2.59
CA VAL A 326 7.02 7.15 -1.20
C VAL A 326 5.87 6.67 -0.33
N ALA A 327 4.61 6.87 -0.76
CA ALA A 327 3.43 6.43 -0.01
C ALA A 327 3.44 4.91 0.23
N GLN A 328 3.75 4.10 -0.79
CA GLN A 328 3.90 2.65 -0.67
C GLN A 328 4.95 2.27 0.39
N SER A 329 6.13 2.90 0.35
CA SER A 329 7.23 2.62 1.26
C SER A 329 6.93 3.07 2.69
N VAL A 330 6.44 4.29 2.86
CA VAL A 330 6.10 4.87 4.17
C VAL A 330 4.99 4.07 4.86
N ARG A 331 4.02 3.53 4.12
CA ARG A 331 2.97 2.67 4.73
C ARG A 331 3.55 1.38 5.30
N VAL A 332 4.53 0.77 4.63
CA VAL A 332 5.23 -0.41 5.17
C VAL A 332 6.00 -0.06 6.44
N TYR A 333 6.67 1.09 6.46
CA TYR A 333 7.41 1.54 7.65
C TYR A 333 6.48 1.94 8.80
N ALA A 334 5.34 2.56 8.49
CA ALA A 334 4.33 2.93 9.48
C ALA A 334 3.66 1.70 10.10
N ASP A 335 3.36 0.66 9.31
CA ASP A 335 2.83 -0.60 9.81
C ASP A 335 3.81 -1.23 10.84
N ALA A 336 5.13 -1.20 10.57
CA ALA A 336 6.16 -1.67 11.50
C ALA A 336 6.27 -0.81 12.78
N ALA A 337 5.90 0.47 12.71
CA ALA A 337 5.88 1.39 13.84
C ALA A 337 4.50 1.49 14.51
N SER A 338 3.55 0.59 14.20
CA SER A 338 2.17 0.62 14.70
C SER A 338 1.47 1.97 14.48
N ALA A 339 1.79 2.64 13.37
CA ALA A 339 1.30 3.98 13.04
C ALA A 339 0.33 3.99 11.86
N HIS A 340 -0.52 5.00 11.80
CA HIS A 340 -1.49 5.19 10.74
C HIS A 340 -1.03 6.26 9.75
N VAL A 341 -1.25 6.02 8.46
CA VAL A 341 -0.91 6.95 7.39
C VAL A 341 -2.16 7.60 6.81
N GLY A 342 -2.17 8.91 6.76
CA GLY A 342 -3.17 9.72 6.08
C GLY A 342 -2.52 10.83 5.26
N HIS A 343 -3.32 11.69 4.62
CA HIS A 343 -2.88 12.93 3.99
C HIS A 343 -3.67 14.11 4.53
N LEU A 344 -3.12 15.32 4.40
CA LEU A 344 -3.82 16.53 4.84
C LEU A 344 -4.05 17.46 3.65
N ARG A 345 -5.28 17.94 3.48
CA ARG A 345 -5.64 19.02 2.57
C ARG A 345 -6.73 19.89 3.16
N THR A 346 -6.56 21.21 3.04
CA THR A 346 -7.58 22.21 3.46
C THR A 346 -8.43 22.62 2.27
N LYS A 347 -9.73 22.83 2.50
CA LYS A 347 -10.69 23.19 1.42
C LYS A 347 -10.51 24.61 0.89
N GLU A 348 -10.05 25.55 1.72
CA GLU A 348 -10.11 26.97 1.41
C GLU A 348 -8.76 27.65 1.22
N THR A 349 -7.68 27.07 1.77
CA THR A 349 -6.37 27.75 1.82
C THR A 349 -5.33 27.08 0.95
N ASP A 350 -5.73 26.10 0.14
CA ASP A 350 -4.87 25.32 -0.77
C ASP A 350 -3.57 24.79 -0.11
N ARG A 351 -3.70 24.38 1.17
CA ARG A 351 -2.61 23.78 1.92
C ARG A 351 -2.74 22.26 1.86
N GLU A 352 -1.66 21.65 1.47
CA GLU A 352 -1.56 20.20 1.33
C GLU A 352 -0.28 19.70 2.00
N ILE A 353 -0.37 18.52 2.62
CA ILE A 353 0.77 17.72 3.06
C ILE A 353 0.53 16.31 2.57
N ASP A 354 1.51 15.76 1.87
CA ASP A 354 1.34 14.52 1.11
C ASP A 354 1.06 13.33 2.01
N LEU A 355 1.80 13.18 3.13
CA LEU A 355 1.58 12.12 4.09
C LEU A 355 1.66 12.66 5.53
N ILE A 356 0.73 12.17 6.35
CA ILE A 356 0.69 12.37 7.81
C ILE A 356 0.75 10.98 8.45
N ILE A 357 1.76 10.76 9.26
CA ILE A 357 1.94 9.51 9.99
C ILE A 357 1.62 9.78 11.46
N GLU A 358 0.56 9.18 11.98
CA GLU A 358 0.12 9.32 13.36
C GLU A 358 0.43 8.03 14.12
N GLY A 359 1.36 8.12 15.06
CA GLY A 359 1.76 7.05 15.96
C GLY A 359 1.03 7.08 17.31
N GLU A 360 1.58 6.37 18.27
CA GLU A 360 1.09 6.38 19.65
C GLU A 360 1.10 7.80 20.25
N ASP A 361 0.29 8.01 21.27
CA ASP A 361 0.10 9.32 21.95
C ASP A 361 -0.27 10.45 20.95
N ARG A 362 -0.78 10.08 19.77
CA ARG A 362 -1.14 11.02 18.69
C ARG A 362 0.03 11.91 18.23
N LYS A 363 1.24 11.42 18.39
CA LYS A 363 2.42 12.05 17.80
C LYS A 363 2.37 11.90 16.29
N VAL A 364 2.73 12.95 15.59
CA VAL A 364 2.60 13.08 14.13
C VAL A 364 3.96 13.35 13.50
N VAL A 365 4.29 12.60 12.46
CA VAL A 365 5.32 12.98 11.51
C VAL A 365 4.63 13.43 10.22
N ALA A 366 4.97 14.63 9.75
CA ALA A 366 4.45 15.17 8.50
C ALA A 366 5.50 15.05 7.40
N ILE A 367 5.11 14.47 6.27
CA ILE A 367 5.98 14.24 5.12
C ILE A 367 5.45 14.98 3.89
N GLU A 368 6.29 15.80 3.29
CA GLU A 368 6.13 16.38 1.96
C GLU A 368 7.05 15.66 0.98
N VAL A 369 6.64 15.47 -0.26
CA VAL A 369 7.40 14.75 -1.29
C VAL A 369 7.77 15.66 -2.44
N LYS A 370 9.03 15.68 -2.84
CA LYS A 370 9.51 16.46 -3.99
C LYS A 370 10.43 15.66 -4.89
N LEU A 371 10.13 15.70 -6.18
CA LEU A 371 10.96 15.09 -7.22
C LEU A 371 12.17 16.01 -7.56
N SER A 372 12.86 16.52 -6.55
CA SER A 372 14.00 17.44 -6.72
C SER A 372 15.08 17.10 -5.73
N GLY A 373 16.33 17.22 -6.15
CA GLY A 373 17.49 17.15 -5.26
C GLY A 373 17.77 18.46 -4.50
N THR A 374 17.20 19.59 -4.94
CA THR A 374 17.34 20.90 -4.30
C THR A 374 16.07 21.29 -3.56
N VAL A 375 16.22 21.81 -2.34
CA VAL A 375 15.13 22.16 -1.43
C VAL A 375 15.19 23.65 -1.10
N GLY A 376 14.09 24.36 -1.36
CA GLY A 376 13.90 25.76 -0.99
C GLY A 376 12.85 25.95 0.11
N ASP A 377 12.70 27.20 0.59
CA ASP A 377 11.74 27.54 1.64
C ASP A 377 10.29 27.32 1.22
N LYS A 378 10.01 27.41 -0.09
CA LYS A 378 8.67 27.14 -0.64
C LYS A 378 8.24 25.68 -0.46
N ASP A 379 9.19 24.75 -0.49
CA ASP A 379 8.93 23.30 -0.41
C ASP A 379 8.56 22.86 1.01
N VAL A 380 8.96 23.61 2.03
CA VAL A 380 8.72 23.28 3.44
C VAL A 380 7.65 24.14 4.09
N ARG A 381 7.03 25.07 3.36
CA ARG A 381 6.07 26.03 3.90
C ARG A 381 4.86 25.41 4.59
N HIS A 382 4.33 24.32 4.04
CA HIS A 382 3.16 23.61 4.59
C HIS A 382 3.53 22.81 5.84
N LEU A 383 4.72 22.20 5.87
CA LEU A 383 5.27 21.54 7.05
C LEU A 383 5.47 22.54 8.21
N ASN A 384 6.04 23.72 7.91
CA ASN A 384 6.24 24.77 8.91
C ASN A 384 4.90 25.36 9.38
N TRP A 385 3.94 25.52 8.47
CA TRP A 385 2.59 25.92 8.84
C TRP A 385 1.92 24.90 9.78
N LEU A 386 2.00 23.60 9.49
CA LEU A 386 1.40 22.59 10.35
C LEU A 386 2.02 22.61 11.74
N HIS A 387 3.33 22.80 11.85
CA HIS A 387 4.00 22.94 13.14
C HIS A 387 3.42 24.10 13.98
N GLN A 388 3.10 25.22 13.37
CA GLN A 388 2.46 26.35 14.05
C GLN A 388 1.02 26.02 14.51
N GLN A 389 0.32 25.08 13.81
CA GLN A 389 -1.06 24.72 14.14
C GLN A 389 -1.17 23.70 15.27
N ILE A 390 -0.32 22.68 15.28
CA ILE A 390 -0.44 21.54 16.19
C ILE A 390 0.69 21.44 17.23
N GLY A 391 1.70 22.33 17.15
CA GLY A 391 2.77 22.47 18.14
C GLY A 391 3.49 21.14 18.43
N ASP A 392 3.62 20.79 19.70
CA ASP A 392 4.37 19.63 20.21
C ASP A 392 3.77 18.27 19.81
N ARG A 393 2.57 18.24 19.23
CA ARG A 393 2.03 17.03 18.61
C ARG A 393 2.78 16.65 17.33
N LEU A 394 3.40 17.62 16.66
CA LEU A 394 4.25 17.38 15.50
C LEU A 394 5.63 16.93 15.98
N ALA A 395 5.85 15.61 16.02
CA ALA A 395 7.10 15.00 16.43
C ALA A 395 8.25 15.38 15.49
N ASP A 396 8.02 15.29 14.17
CA ASP A 396 9.01 15.74 13.19
C ASP A 396 8.36 16.17 11.86
N ARG A 397 9.12 16.86 11.03
CA ARG A 397 8.79 17.35 9.69
C ARG A 397 9.82 16.85 8.71
N VAL A 398 9.39 16.15 7.69
CA VAL A 398 10.27 15.50 6.72
C VAL A 398 9.93 15.94 5.31
N LEU A 399 10.93 16.32 4.54
CA LEU A 399 10.85 16.49 3.10
C LEU A 399 11.57 15.31 2.44
N VAL A 400 10.81 14.42 1.81
CA VAL A 400 11.36 13.27 1.06
C VAL A 400 11.71 13.72 -0.36
N THR A 401 12.94 13.41 -0.80
CA THR A 401 13.49 13.89 -2.06
C THR A 401 14.15 12.78 -2.89
N THR A 402 14.54 13.12 -4.11
CA THR A 402 15.45 12.33 -4.95
C THR A 402 16.90 12.77 -4.85
N GLY A 403 17.22 13.67 -3.89
CA GLY A 403 18.55 14.20 -3.67
C GLY A 403 19.53 13.18 -3.12
N GLU A 404 20.78 13.60 -2.96
CA GLU A 404 21.88 12.74 -2.55
C GLU A 404 22.09 12.72 -1.02
N HIS A 405 21.83 13.83 -0.34
CA HIS A 405 22.19 13.98 1.07
C HIS A 405 20.97 14.06 1.99
N ALA A 406 21.04 13.33 3.12
CA ALA A 406 20.15 13.52 4.24
C ALA A 406 20.73 14.57 5.20
N TYR A 407 19.94 15.56 5.58
CA TYR A 407 20.36 16.62 6.51
C TYR A 407 19.16 17.29 7.18
N ARG A 408 19.43 18.00 8.27
CA ARG A 408 18.42 18.84 8.92
C ARG A 408 18.65 20.32 8.59
N ARG A 409 17.62 20.97 8.08
CA ARG A 409 17.63 22.41 7.77
C ARG A 409 17.67 23.26 9.04
N PRO A 410 18.08 24.55 8.94
CA PRO A 410 18.06 25.46 10.08
C PRO A 410 16.67 25.67 10.70
N ASP A 411 15.58 25.58 9.91
CA ASP A 411 14.19 25.64 10.37
C ASP A 411 13.71 24.32 11.04
N GLY A 412 14.59 23.33 11.14
CA GLY A 412 14.32 22.04 11.81
C GLY A 412 13.65 20.99 10.93
N VAL A 413 13.38 21.24 9.65
CA VAL A 413 12.85 20.23 8.72
C VAL A 413 13.96 19.24 8.32
N ALA A 414 13.69 17.95 8.42
CA ALA A 414 14.56 16.89 7.91
C ALA A 414 14.40 16.75 6.40
N VAL A 415 15.49 16.84 5.65
CA VAL A 415 15.52 16.52 4.21
C VAL A 415 16.12 15.13 4.07
N VAL A 416 15.37 14.20 3.47
CA VAL A 416 15.74 12.79 3.44
C VAL A 416 15.52 12.23 2.03
N PRO A 417 16.57 11.77 1.34
CA PRO A 417 16.39 10.94 0.15
C PRO A 417 15.56 9.68 0.47
N LEU A 418 14.59 9.33 -0.38
CA LEU A 418 13.73 8.16 -0.13
C LEU A 418 14.53 6.89 0.18
N ALA A 419 15.64 6.67 -0.50
CA ALA A 419 16.48 5.49 -0.32
C ALA A 419 17.18 5.41 1.06
N LEU A 420 17.22 6.53 1.80
CA LEU A 420 17.78 6.59 3.15
C LEU A 420 16.71 6.52 4.25
N LEU A 421 15.42 6.54 3.89
CA LEU A 421 14.30 6.38 4.83
C LEU A 421 13.97 4.89 4.99
N GLY A 422 13.81 4.44 6.23
CA GLY A 422 13.43 3.08 6.59
C GLY A 422 12.43 3.01 7.75
N PRO A 423 12.13 1.80 8.24
CA PRO A 423 11.25 1.57 9.37
C PRO A 423 11.75 2.17 10.69
#